data_c7775e927e5857f53b306459d04f4990
#
_entry.id   c7775e927e5857f53b306459d04f4990
#
_cell.length_a   1.000
_cell.length_b   1.000
_cell.length_c   1.000
_cell.angle_alpha   90.00
_cell.angle_beta   90.00
_cell.angle_gamma   90.00
#
_symmetry.space_group_name_H-M   'P 1'
#
loop_
_entity.id
_entity.type
_entity.pdbx_description
1 polymer ?
#
loop_
_entity_poly.entity_id
_entity_poly.type
_entity_poly.pdbx_seq_one_letter_code
_entity_poly.pdbx_strand_id
1 'polypeptide(L)'
;MFSDTHFHFKMMTEDRGVDGLKVLSTMAKRNCRFGLDIGTSADDLAERQACVERTIAGVDDAQLAEKIGNFMYFSAGIWPDVEAIHNCDQEMKTLRKSIEAAEFDSDQNTLHRRVIAIGECGIDHHWNPSGADGRCESDFDAATYRGERQLFEAQLELAREKNLPVIVHSRDGFEDTMDCIKNVGYDRGIIHCYSYGIDEARAFLDRGWYIAFGGAITYNKKAKLEAVKDLLRFVPEDRFLCETDAPYLAPVPLRGTVNTPVNVEHVYNFASEARGSSPEELSGTVDENIKKLFAL
;
A
#
# COMPACT_ATOMS: atom_id res chain seq x y z
N MET A 1 -2.20 -3.73 -19.32
CA MET A 1 -2.27 -4.26 -17.96
C MET A 1 -1.96 -3.19 -16.94
N PHE A 2 -2.42 -3.40 -15.76
CA PHE A 2 -2.56 -2.40 -14.70
C PHE A 2 -1.52 -2.62 -13.60
N SER A 3 -0.95 -1.53 -13.09
CA SER A 3 -0.05 -1.52 -11.93
C SER A 3 -0.87 -1.55 -10.64
N ASP A 4 -0.29 -2.13 -9.57
CA ASP A 4 -0.91 -2.22 -8.24
C ASP A 4 0.07 -1.68 -7.19
N THR A 5 -0.31 -0.58 -6.53
CA THR A 5 0.58 0.10 -5.59
C THR A 5 0.50 -0.42 -4.16
N HIS A 6 -0.35 -1.43 -3.88
CA HIS A 6 -0.48 -1.96 -2.52
C HIS A 6 -1.12 -3.35 -2.47
N PHE A 7 -0.35 -4.36 -2.08
CA PHE A 7 -0.85 -5.69 -1.72
C PHE A 7 0.12 -6.41 -0.77
N HIS A 8 -0.37 -7.45 -0.08
CA HIS A 8 0.39 -8.26 0.88
C HIS A 8 0.54 -9.69 0.36
N PHE A 9 1.61 -9.95 -0.42
CA PHE A 9 1.76 -11.20 -1.16
C PHE A 9 1.88 -12.42 -0.24
N LYS A 10 2.76 -12.36 0.78
CA LYS A 10 2.94 -13.46 1.74
C LYS A 10 1.64 -13.77 2.48
N MET A 11 0.95 -12.75 2.99
CA MET A 11 -0.31 -12.89 3.70
C MET A 11 -1.39 -13.53 2.80
N MET A 12 -1.45 -13.13 1.54
CA MET A 12 -2.38 -13.70 0.56
C MET A 12 -2.09 -15.19 0.31
N THR A 13 -0.81 -15.55 0.15
CA THR A 13 -0.41 -16.92 -0.23
C THR A 13 -0.36 -17.87 0.95
N GLU A 14 0.31 -17.52 2.03
CA GLU A 14 0.55 -18.40 3.18
C GLU A 14 -0.66 -18.42 4.14
N ASP A 15 -1.28 -17.28 4.44
CA ASP A 15 -2.39 -17.24 5.42
C ASP A 15 -3.76 -17.50 4.78
N ARG A 16 -3.93 -17.15 3.49
CA ARG A 16 -5.20 -17.32 2.76
C ARG A 16 -5.19 -18.44 1.73
N GLY A 17 -4.05 -19.11 1.51
CA GLY A 17 -3.92 -20.26 0.62
C GLY A 17 -4.11 -19.94 -0.87
N VAL A 18 -3.88 -18.69 -1.28
CA VAL A 18 -3.96 -18.29 -2.69
C VAL A 18 -2.74 -18.84 -3.43
N ASP A 19 -2.93 -19.37 -4.62
CA ASP A 19 -1.85 -19.81 -5.51
C ASP A 19 -1.04 -18.61 -6.03
N GLY A 20 0.05 -18.28 -5.34
CA GLY A 20 0.94 -17.17 -5.66
C GLY A 20 1.58 -17.29 -7.03
N LEU A 21 1.94 -18.52 -7.45
CA LEU A 21 2.50 -18.78 -8.78
C LEU A 21 1.51 -18.39 -9.88
N LYS A 22 0.25 -18.78 -9.72
CA LYS A 22 -0.81 -18.42 -10.65
C LYS A 22 -1.05 -16.90 -10.68
N VAL A 23 -1.02 -16.23 -9.53
CA VAL A 23 -1.21 -14.77 -9.42
C VAL A 23 -0.10 -14.04 -10.14
N LEU A 24 1.17 -14.24 -9.76
CA LEU A 24 2.31 -13.53 -10.38
C LEU A 24 2.46 -13.85 -11.87
N SER A 25 2.26 -15.12 -12.27
CA SER A 25 2.26 -15.51 -13.69
C SER A 25 1.14 -14.82 -14.47
N THR A 26 -0.04 -14.63 -13.88
CA THR A 26 -1.14 -13.91 -14.52
C THR A 26 -0.80 -12.43 -14.67
N MET A 27 -0.25 -11.79 -13.64
CA MET A 27 0.20 -10.41 -13.70
C MET A 27 1.25 -10.21 -14.80
N ALA A 28 2.27 -11.08 -14.87
CA ALA A 28 3.31 -11.02 -15.89
C ALA A 28 2.77 -11.22 -17.31
N LYS A 29 1.90 -12.22 -17.53
CA LYS A 29 1.25 -12.50 -18.82
C LYS A 29 0.38 -11.34 -19.29
N ARG A 30 -0.23 -10.61 -18.36
CA ARG A 30 -1.02 -9.40 -18.63
C ARG A 30 -0.16 -8.12 -18.72
N ASN A 31 1.18 -8.23 -18.72
CA ASN A 31 2.15 -7.13 -18.77
C ASN A 31 1.99 -6.12 -17.60
N CYS A 32 1.85 -6.59 -16.38
CA CYS A 32 1.98 -5.75 -15.19
C CYS A 32 3.34 -5.03 -15.21
N ARG A 33 3.35 -3.74 -14.88
CA ARG A 33 4.57 -2.91 -14.90
C ARG A 33 5.10 -2.61 -13.52
N PHE A 34 4.22 -2.66 -12.51
CA PHE A 34 4.56 -2.35 -11.14
C PHE A 34 3.63 -3.09 -10.17
N GLY A 35 4.22 -3.73 -9.18
CA GLY A 35 3.54 -4.36 -8.07
C GLY A 35 4.32 -4.12 -6.79
N LEU A 36 3.69 -3.49 -5.79
CA LEU A 36 4.34 -3.18 -4.51
C LEU A 36 3.81 -4.10 -3.42
N ASP A 37 4.69 -4.99 -2.95
CA ASP A 37 4.46 -5.83 -1.77
C ASP A 37 4.73 -5.03 -0.51
N ILE A 38 3.76 -4.98 0.40
CA ILE A 38 3.72 -4.05 1.52
C ILE A 38 4.11 -4.74 2.84
N GLY A 39 5.03 -4.10 3.57
CA GLY A 39 5.40 -4.47 4.94
C GLY A 39 4.46 -3.92 5.99
N THR A 40 4.23 -4.71 7.04
CA THR A 40 3.39 -4.32 8.18
C THR A 40 4.08 -4.54 9.52
N SER A 41 5.21 -5.24 9.53
CA SER A 41 5.99 -5.52 10.75
C SER A 41 7.46 -5.23 10.53
N ALA A 42 8.16 -4.85 11.59
CA ALA A 42 9.55 -4.38 11.54
C ALA A 42 10.54 -5.40 10.96
N ASP A 43 10.24 -6.69 11.06
CA ASP A 43 11.11 -7.81 10.70
C ASP A 43 10.57 -8.70 9.56
N ASP A 44 9.42 -8.35 8.94
CA ASP A 44 8.75 -9.19 7.94
C ASP A 44 9.43 -9.18 6.55
N LEU A 45 10.26 -8.20 6.26
CA LEU A 45 10.81 -7.93 4.92
C LEU A 45 11.52 -9.14 4.31
N ALA A 46 12.45 -9.76 5.06
CA ALA A 46 13.23 -10.89 4.55
C ALA A 46 12.35 -12.11 4.20
N GLU A 47 11.33 -12.40 5.01
CA GLU A 47 10.40 -13.50 4.76
C GLU A 47 9.49 -13.20 3.55
N ARG A 48 9.03 -11.98 3.38
CA ARG A 48 8.21 -11.55 2.23
C ARG A 48 9.01 -11.66 0.93
N GLN A 49 10.24 -11.17 0.94
CA GLN A 49 11.17 -11.32 -0.20
C GLN A 49 11.41 -12.79 -0.53
N ALA A 50 11.71 -13.62 0.47
CA ALA A 50 11.90 -15.06 0.27
C ALA A 50 10.63 -15.77 -0.25
N CYS A 51 9.44 -15.34 0.16
CA CYS A 51 8.17 -15.85 -0.35
C CYS A 51 8.01 -15.58 -1.86
N VAL A 52 8.28 -14.35 -2.30
CA VAL A 52 8.25 -13.97 -3.71
C VAL A 52 9.31 -14.74 -4.51
N GLU A 53 10.54 -14.85 -3.99
CA GLU A 53 11.64 -15.57 -4.64
C GLU A 53 11.33 -17.05 -4.82
N ARG A 54 10.79 -17.73 -3.77
CA ARG A 54 10.35 -19.13 -3.89
C ARG A 54 9.28 -19.30 -4.96
N THR A 55 8.37 -18.33 -5.05
CA THR A 55 7.31 -18.36 -6.06
C THR A 55 7.89 -18.17 -7.47
N ILE A 56 8.82 -17.25 -7.67
CA ILE A 56 9.51 -17.02 -8.96
C ILE A 56 10.32 -18.26 -9.37
N ALA A 57 11.02 -18.89 -8.42
CA ALA A 57 11.76 -20.12 -8.66
C ALA A 57 10.89 -21.31 -9.13
N GLY A 58 9.60 -21.27 -8.84
CA GLY A 58 8.61 -22.25 -9.33
C GLY A 58 8.09 -21.97 -10.76
N VAL A 59 8.55 -20.91 -11.41
CA VAL A 59 8.16 -20.55 -12.79
C VAL A 59 9.09 -21.25 -13.78
N ASP A 60 8.55 -22.20 -14.58
CA ASP A 60 9.34 -22.94 -15.59
C ASP A 60 9.84 -22.06 -16.74
N ASP A 61 9.10 -21.02 -17.09
CA ASP A 61 9.44 -20.06 -18.17
C ASP A 61 10.35 -18.96 -17.64
N ALA A 62 11.63 -19.00 -18.02
CA ALA A 62 12.64 -18.03 -17.57
C ALA A 62 12.29 -16.58 -17.94
N GLN A 63 11.67 -16.33 -19.12
CA GLN A 63 11.26 -14.99 -19.52
C GLN A 63 10.10 -14.47 -18.64
N LEU A 64 9.20 -15.36 -18.26
CA LEU A 64 8.10 -15.03 -17.36
C LEU A 64 8.63 -14.75 -15.94
N ALA A 65 9.58 -15.55 -15.46
CA ALA A 65 10.27 -15.33 -14.17
C ALA A 65 10.98 -13.96 -14.13
N GLU A 66 11.71 -13.63 -15.18
CA GLU A 66 12.36 -12.33 -15.32
C GLU A 66 11.35 -11.16 -15.33
N LYS A 67 10.25 -11.31 -16.05
CA LYS A 67 9.18 -10.28 -16.04
C LYS A 67 8.62 -10.08 -14.63
N ILE A 68 8.37 -11.14 -13.88
CA ILE A 68 7.86 -11.04 -12.50
C ILE A 68 8.87 -10.25 -11.65
N GLY A 69 10.13 -10.60 -11.73
CA GLY A 69 11.18 -9.90 -11.02
C GLY A 69 11.27 -8.41 -11.36
N ASN A 70 11.03 -8.05 -12.60
CA ASN A 70 11.13 -6.66 -13.05
C ASN A 70 10.02 -5.75 -12.55
N PHE A 71 8.83 -6.27 -12.24
CA PHE A 71 7.72 -5.46 -11.73
C PHE A 71 7.51 -5.53 -10.22
N MET A 72 8.14 -6.48 -9.51
CA MET A 72 7.98 -6.63 -8.06
C MET A 72 8.91 -5.70 -7.28
N TYR A 73 8.33 -4.96 -6.36
CA TYR A 73 9.00 -4.06 -5.44
C TYR A 73 8.49 -4.29 -4.01
N PHE A 74 9.22 -3.77 -3.03
CA PHE A 74 8.89 -3.93 -1.61
C PHE A 74 8.86 -2.59 -0.88
N SER A 75 7.96 -2.47 0.08
CA SER A 75 8.09 -1.49 1.16
C SER A 75 8.54 -2.16 2.45
N ALA A 76 8.99 -1.37 3.40
CA ALA A 76 9.29 -1.81 4.76
C ALA A 76 8.72 -0.81 5.75
N GLY A 77 7.91 -1.26 6.69
CA GLY A 77 7.22 -0.40 7.65
C GLY A 77 6.51 -1.18 8.74
N ILE A 78 5.94 -0.45 9.67
CA ILE A 78 5.26 -0.98 10.85
C ILE A 78 3.84 -0.39 10.86
N TRP A 79 2.86 -1.26 10.62
CA TRP A 79 1.45 -0.91 10.82
C TRP A 79 1.18 -0.60 12.30
N PRO A 80 0.30 0.34 12.65
CA PRO A 80 0.10 0.77 14.03
C PRO A 80 -0.68 -0.27 14.86
N ASP A 81 -0.13 -1.46 15.08
CA ASP A 81 -0.65 -2.39 16.07
C ASP A 81 -0.25 -1.98 17.50
N VAL A 82 -1.01 -2.44 18.48
CA VAL A 82 -0.87 -2.00 19.89
C VAL A 82 0.49 -2.40 20.47
N GLU A 83 1.01 -3.57 20.11
CA GLU A 83 2.30 -4.04 20.61
C GLU A 83 3.45 -3.19 20.03
N ALA A 84 3.43 -2.91 18.74
CA ALA A 84 4.40 -2.05 18.08
C ALA A 84 4.36 -0.61 18.61
N ILE A 85 3.17 -0.08 18.85
CA ILE A 85 2.98 1.25 19.45
C ILE A 85 3.69 1.35 20.81
N HIS A 86 3.53 0.34 21.68
CA HIS A 86 4.14 0.33 23.00
C HIS A 86 5.63 0.02 23.00
N ASN A 87 6.16 -0.58 21.93
CA ASN A 87 7.57 -0.95 21.77
C ASN A 87 8.30 -0.14 20.69
N CYS A 88 7.83 1.06 20.38
CA CYS A 88 8.25 1.91 19.26
C CYS A 88 9.79 1.95 19.06
N ASP A 89 10.57 2.21 20.09
CA ASP A 89 12.04 2.30 19.98
C ASP A 89 12.70 0.99 19.52
N GLN A 90 12.19 -0.15 20.00
CA GLN A 90 12.72 -1.46 19.62
C GLN A 90 12.29 -1.83 18.21
N GLU A 91 11.04 -1.59 17.85
CA GLU A 91 10.48 -1.84 16.53
C GLU A 91 11.21 -1.00 15.46
N MET A 92 11.46 0.29 15.72
CA MET A 92 12.22 1.15 14.82
C MET A 92 13.68 0.70 14.64
N LYS A 93 14.33 0.16 15.69
CA LYS A 93 15.67 -0.43 15.56
C LYS A 93 15.66 -1.68 14.70
N THR A 94 14.64 -2.51 14.85
CA THR A 94 14.46 -3.74 14.06
C THR A 94 14.20 -3.39 12.59
N LEU A 95 13.30 -2.45 12.31
CA LEU A 95 12.99 -1.97 10.96
C LEU A 95 14.23 -1.44 10.24
N ARG A 96 15.02 -0.59 10.91
CA ARG A 96 16.28 -0.06 10.33
C ARG A 96 17.24 -1.18 9.95
N LYS A 97 17.44 -2.18 10.82
CA LYS A 97 18.29 -3.34 10.53
C LYS A 97 17.78 -4.17 9.36
N SER A 98 16.46 -4.38 9.27
CA SER A 98 15.85 -5.12 8.17
C SER A 98 16.08 -4.43 6.82
N ILE A 99 15.95 -3.11 6.78
CA ILE A 99 16.22 -2.32 5.56
C ILE A 99 17.71 -2.36 5.20
N GLU A 100 18.61 -2.15 6.17
CA GLU A 100 20.08 -2.19 5.96
C GLU A 100 20.54 -3.56 5.45
N ALA A 101 19.98 -4.66 5.97
CA ALA A 101 20.27 -6.00 5.48
C ALA A 101 19.83 -6.20 4.02
N ALA A 102 18.65 -5.70 3.66
CA ALA A 102 18.14 -5.76 2.28
C ALA A 102 18.97 -4.89 1.31
N GLU A 103 19.43 -3.71 1.76
CA GLU A 103 20.34 -2.85 0.97
C GLU A 103 21.69 -3.55 0.70
N PHE A 104 22.27 -4.21 1.70
CA PHE A 104 23.53 -4.96 1.55
C PHE A 104 23.40 -6.14 0.58
N ASP A 105 22.29 -6.89 0.64
CA ASP A 105 22.03 -8.01 -0.26
C ASP A 105 21.72 -7.56 -1.70
N SER A 106 21.20 -6.36 -1.90
CA SER A 106 20.86 -5.82 -3.24
C SER A 106 22.12 -5.52 -4.09
N ASP A 107 23.26 -5.29 -3.49
CA ASP A 107 24.56 -5.14 -4.19
C ASP A 107 24.99 -6.43 -4.92
N GLN A 108 24.34 -7.57 -4.65
CA GLN A 108 24.58 -8.87 -5.29
C GLN A 108 23.74 -9.11 -6.56
N ASN A 109 23.15 -8.06 -7.15
CA ASN A 109 22.44 -8.11 -8.44
C ASN A 109 21.09 -8.83 -8.48
N THR A 110 20.34 -8.84 -7.38
CA THR A 110 18.95 -9.31 -7.36
C THR A 110 17.98 -8.12 -7.45
N LEU A 111 17.43 -7.87 -8.65
CA LEU A 111 16.40 -6.84 -8.94
C LEU A 111 15.15 -6.97 -8.04
N HIS A 112 14.94 -8.15 -7.47
CA HIS A 112 13.76 -8.54 -6.71
C HIS A 112 13.73 -8.09 -5.24
N ARG A 113 14.76 -7.40 -4.73
CA ARG A 113 14.88 -7.05 -3.30
C ARG A 113 14.79 -5.56 -3.01
N ARG A 114 14.39 -4.75 -3.96
CA ARG A 114 14.39 -3.29 -3.80
C ARG A 114 13.29 -2.84 -2.84
N VAL A 115 13.71 -2.32 -1.68
CA VAL A 115 12.85 -1.50 -0.84
C VAL A 115 12.82 -0.09 -1.44
N ILE A 116 11.63 0.33 -1.86
CA ILE A 116 11.42 1.61 -2.54
C ILE A 116 10.50 2.57 -1.79
N ALA A 117 9.97 2.14 -0.64
CA ALA A 117 9.10 2.94 0.20
C ALA A 117 9.24 2.54 1.68
N ILE A 118 8.97 3.47 2.58
CA ILE A 118 8.69 3.20 3.99
C ILE A 118 7.18 3.04 4.16
N GLY A 119 6.77 1.99 4.83
CA GLY A 119 5.35 1.69 5.07
C GLY A 119 5.02 0.20 4.81
N GLU A 120 3.84 -0.18 5.18
CA GLU A 120 2.67 0.59 5.62
C GLU A 120 2.88 1.12 7.06
N CYS A 121 2.57 2.39 7.27
CA CYS A 121 2.62 3.03 8.57
C CYS A 121 1.57 4.14 8.65
N GLY A 122 1.20 4.57 9.85
CA GLY A 122 0.23 5.66 9.94
C GLY A 122 -0.64 5.62 11.20
N ILE A 123 -1.90 6.00 11.03
CA ILE A 123 -2.88 6.19 12.11
C ILE A 123 -4.15 5.37 11.80
N ASP A 124 -4.56 4.53 12.75
CA ASP A 124 -5.83 3.80 12.68
C ASP A 124 -6.64 3.97 13.96
N HIS A 125 -7.64 4.82 13.91
CA HIS A 125 -8.58 5.06 15.01
C HIS A 125 -9.88 4.25 14.88
N HIS A 126 -9.92 3.31 13.92
CA HIS A 126 -11.07 2.48 13.73
C HIS A 126 -11.14 1.38 14.81
N TRP A 127 -12.19 1.44 15.61
CA TRP A 127 -12.51 0.37 16.53
C TRP A 127 -13.42 -0.66 15.88
N ASN A 128 -13.02 -1.92 15.98
CA ASN A 128 -13.84 -3.04 15.53
C ASN A 128 -14.29 -3.86 16.73
N PRO A 129 -15.59 -3.86 17.09
CA PRO A 129 -16.11 -4.63 18.21
C PRO A 129 -15.83 -6.12 18.15
N SER A 130 -15.58 -6.67 16.96
CA SER A 130 -15.23 -8.07 16.79
C SER A 130 -13.76 -8.39 17.09
N GLY A 131 -12.90 -7.37 17.24
CA GLY A 131 -11.45 -7.53 17.38
C GLY A 131 -10.77 -8.14 16.14
N ALA A 132 -11.42 -8.14 14.97
CA ALA A 132 -10.94 -8.83 13.78
C ALA A 132 -9.63 -8.25 13.22
N ASP A 133 -9.34 -6.99 13.51
CA ASP A 133 -8.12 -6.26 13.16
C ASP A 133 -7.17 -6.08 14.35
N GLY A 134 -7.39 -6.79 15.45
CA GLY A 134 -6.54 -6.77 16.64
C GLY A 134 -6.76 -5.57 17.57
N ARG A 135 -7.68 -4.66 17.26
CA ARG A 135 -8.00 -3.50 18.08
C ARG A 135 -9.37 -3.62 18.77
N CYS A 136 -9.43 -3.28 20.03
CA CYS A 136 -10.67 -3.23 20.82
C CYS A 136 -10.80 -1.87 21.55
N GLU A 137 -11.97 -1.62 22.15
CA GLU A 137 -12.24 -0.33 22.81
C GLU A 137 -11.22 0.01 23.89
N SER A 138 -10.69 -0.99 24.62
CA SER A 138 -9.69 -0.78 25.68
C SER A 138 -8.32 -0.32 25.16
N ASP A 139 -8.04 -0.48 23.87
CA ASP A 139 -6.76 -0.10 23.27
C ASP A 139 -6.72 1.40 22.93
N PHE A 140 -7.86 2.08 22.94
CA PHE A 140 -7.97 3.50 22.57
C PHE A 140 -7.83 4.42 23.80
N ASP A 141 -6.74 4.29 24.52
CA ASP A 141 -6.39 5.21 25.58
C ASP A 141 -5.43 6.33 25.10
N ALA A 142 -5.24 7.33 25.97
CA ALA A 142 -4.38 8.47 25.64
C ALA A 142 -2.90 8.09 25.46
N ALA A 143 -2.45 6.96 25.99
CA ALA A 143 -1.07 6.48 25.82
C ALA A 143 -0.92 5.83 24.44
N THR A 144 -1.87 5.02 24.02
CA THR A 144 -1.92 4.40 22.70
C THR A 144 -1.95 5.46 21.59
N TYR A 145 -2.84 6.46 21.67
CA TYR A 145 -2.88 7.56 20.70
C TYR A 145 -1.55 8.33 20.60
N ARG A 146 -0.89 8.61 21.73
CA ARG A 146 0.43 9.27 21.70
C ARG A 146 1.51 8.37 21.11
N GLY A 147 1.53 7.10 21.48
CA GLY A 147 2.49 6.13 20.97
C GLY A 147 2.34 5.87 19.48
N GLU A 148 1.11 5.79 18.98
CA GLU A 148 0.80 5.66 17.56
C GLU A 148 1.35 6.85 16.73
N ARG A 149 1.12 8.07 17.20
CA ARG A 149 1.71 9.27 16.58
C ARG A 149 3.23 9.23 16.59
N GLN A 150 3.85 8.83 17.71
CA GLN A 150 5.31 8.70 17.82
C GLN A 150 5.87 7.66 16.85
N LEU A 151 5.22 6.50 16.74
CA LEU A 151 5.61 5.44 15.81
C LEU A 151 5.48 5.91 14.35
N PHE A 152 4.43 6.63 14.02
CA PHE A 152 4.24 7.18 12.68
C PHE A 152 5.26 8.28 12.35
N GLU A 153 5.47 9.24 13.25
CA GLU A 153 6.46 10.31 13.08
C GLU A 153 7.88 9.74 12.93
N ALA A 154 8.25 8.71 13.70
CA ALA A 154 9.55 8.05 13.58
C ALA A 154 9.75 7.38 12.18
N GLN A 155 8.69 6.83 11.60
CA GLN A 155 8.75 6.26 10.25
C GLN A 155 8.77 7.34 9.15
N LEU A 156 8.08 8.45 9.33
CA LEU A 156 8.20 9.63 8.45
C LEU A 156 9.63 10.20 8.47
N GLU A 157 10.26 10.26 9.65
CA GLU A 157 11.67 10.68 9.76
C GLU A 157 12.63 9.71 9.09
N LEU A 158 12.42 8.40 9.24
CA LEU A 158 13.19 7.37 8.54
C LEU A 158 13.05 7.51 7.02
N ALA A 159 11.83 7.73 6.52
CA ALA A 159 11.57 7.95 5.10
C ALA A 159 12.29 9.21 4.57
N ARG A 160 12.27 10.31 5.34
CA ARG A 160 13.01 11.52 5.00
C ARG A 160 14.51 11.28 4.97
N GLU A 161 15.07 10.58 5.96
CA GLU A 161 16.49 10.20 6.04
C GLU A 161 16.93 9.37 4.83
N LYS A 162 16.12 8.38 4.45
CA LYS A 162 16.38 7.49 3.33
C LYS A 162 15.98 8.10 1.97
N ASN A 163 15.31 9.24 1.95
CA ASN A 163 14.72 9.87 0.76
C ASN A 163 13.76 8.92 0.01
N LEU A 164 12.97 8.15 0.74
CA LEU A 164 11.97 7.21 0.20
C LEU A 164 10.55 7.75 0.40
N PRO A 165 9.61 7.51 -0.52
CA PRO A 165 8.20 7.82 -0.29
C PRO A 165 7.61 6.97 0.83
N VAL A 166 6.51 7.47 1.43
CA VAL A 166 5.81 6.79 2.53
C VAL A 166 4.48 6.24 2.04
N ILE A 167 4.15 5.01 2.44
CA ILE A 167 2.83 4.42 2.25
C ILE A 167 2.06 4.61 3.54
N VAL A 168 1.10 5.55 3.52
CA VAL A 168 0.38 5.97 4.72
C VAL A 168 -0.96 5.28 4.84
N HIS A 169 -1.13 4.54 5.92
CA HIS A 169 -2.42 4.10 6.43
C HIS A 169 -3.08 5.24 7.22
N SER A 170 -4.31 5.59 6.88
CA SER A 170 -5.05 6.62 7.63
C SER A 170 -6.53 6.25 7.65
N ARG A 171 -7.01 5.80 8.81
CA ARG A 171 -8.39 5.35 8.99
C ARG A 171 -8.99 5.97 10.25
N ASP A 172 -10.06 6.75 10.07
CA ASP A 172 -10.74 7.51 11.14
C ASP A 172 -9.81 8.43 11.97
N GLY A 173 -8.55 8.68 11.47
CA GLY A 173 -7.48 9.42 12.12
C GLY A 173 -6.90 10.57 11.30
N PHE A 174 -7.72 11.25 10.47
CA PHE A 174 -7.26 12.29 9.56
C PHE A 174 -6.47 13.40 10.24
N GLU A 175 -7.00 13.96 11.34
CA GLU A 175 -6.36 15.10 12.03
C GLU A 175 -4.98 14.72 12.57
N ASP A 176 -4.87 13.57 13.25
CA ASP A 176 -3.59 13.09 13.77
C ASP A 176 -2.61 12.73 12.66
N THR A 177 -3.08 12.15 11.54
CA THR A 177 -2.26 11.90 10.35
C THR A 177 -1.66 13.20 9.82
N MET A 178 -2.51 14.22 9.63
CA MET A 178 -2.07 15.52 9.13
C MET A 178 -1.13 16.23 10.08
N ASP A 179 -1.35 16.12 11.38
CA ASP A 179 -0.49 16.75 12.38
C ASP A 179 0.89 16.09 12.41
N CYS A 180 0.98 14.77 12.37
CA CYS A 180 2.27 14.05 12.26
C CYS A 180 3.04 14.45 10.98
N ILE A 181 2.37 14.49 9.83
CA ILE A 181 2.98 14.92 8.57
C ILE A 181 3.52 16.36 8.68
N LYS A 182 2.75 17.28 9.26
CA LYS A 182 3.19 18.68 9.47
C LYS A 182 4.35 18.78 10.45
N ASN A 183 4.32 18.03 11.56
CA ASN A 183 5.35 18.03 12.58
C ASN A 183 6.71 17.60 12.02
N VAL A 184 6.72 16.52 11.23
CA VAL A 184 7.94 16.02 10.61
C VAL A 184 8.35 16.86 9.38
N GLY A 185 7.38 17.44 8.66
CA GLY A 185 7.62 18.25 7.47
C GLY A 185 8.14 17.41 6.29
N TYR A 186 7.62 16.20 6.11
CA TYR A 186 7.95 15.33 4.98
C TYR A 186 6.69 14.98 4.20
N ASP A 187 6.61 15.45 2.94
CA ASP A 187 5.42 15.44 2.10
C ASP A 187 5.61 14.59 0.82
N ARG A 188 6.15 13.39 0.95
CA ARG A 188 6.38 12.51 -0.20
C ARG A 188 5.84 11.13 0.07
N GLY A 189 4.72 10.77 -0.56
CA GLY A 189 4.14 9.44 -0.38
C GLY A 189 2.73 9.30 -0.92
N ILE A 190 2.08 8.25 -0.47
CA ILE A 190 0.75 7.81 -0.87
C ILE A 190 -0.13 7.74 0.39
N ILE A 191 -1.33 8.31 0.33
CA ILE A 191 -2.40 7.96 1.25
C ILE A 191 -3.12 6.77 0.61
N HIS A 192 -2.83 5.57 1.13
CA HIS A 192 -3.37 4.33 0.57
C HIS A 192 -4.81 4.08 1.01
N CYS A 193 -5.51 3.26 0.27
CA CYS A 193 -6.89 2.82 0.56
C CYS A 193 -7.82 3.97 0.99
N TYR A 194 -7.72 5.10 0.25
CA TYR A 194 -8.34 6.36 0.63
C TYR A 194 -9.84 6.23 0.87
N SER A 195 -10.30 6.63 2.05
CA SER A 195 -11.69 6.44 2.51
C SER A 195 -12.38 7.71 3.01
N TYR A 196 -11.69 8.86 3.03
CA TYR A 196 -12.25 10.15 3.43
C TYR A 196 -13.00 10.87 2.30
N GLY A 197 -13.44 12.09 2.57
CA GLY A 197 -14.13 12.96 1.63
C GLY A 197 -13.18 13.84 0.80
N ILE A 198 -13.80 14.79 0.08
CA ILE A 198 -13.07 15.72 -0.80
C ILE A 198 -12.26 16.74 -0.01
N ASP A 199 -12.73 17.16 1.16
CA ASP A 199 -12.04 18.20 1.94
C ASP A 199 -10.73 17.67 2.53
N GLU A 200 -10.71 16.44 3.02
CA GLU A 200 -9.50 15.77 3.49
C GLU A 200 -8.58 15.44 2.30
N ALA A 201 -9.13 15.02 1.16
CA ALA A 201 -8.34 14.81 -0.05
C ALA A 201 -7.62 16.09 -0.48
N ARG A 202 -8.30 17.24 -0.45
CA ARG A 202 -7.71 18.54 -0.75
C ARG A 202 -6.50 18.83 0.15
N ALA A 203 -6.64 18.59 1.46
CA ALA A 203 -5.57 18.89 2.41
C ALA A 203 -4.30 18.05 2.13
N PHE A 204 -4.43 16.78 1.75
CA PHE A 204 -3.31 15.95 1.33
C PHE A 204 -2.74 16.40 -0.02
N LEU A 205 -3.59 16.68 -1.00
CA LEU A 205 -3.19 17.10 -2.34
C LEU A 205 -2.45 18.46 -2.35
N ASP A 206 -2.88 19.43 -1.53
CA ASP A 206 -2.23 20.73 -1.38
C ASP A 206 -0.80 20.61 -0.84
N ARG A 207 -0.47 19.48 -0.19
CA ARG A 207 0.87 19.12 0.27
C ARG A 207 1.64 18.22 -0.73
N GLY A 208 1.04 17.84 -1.84
CA GLY A 208 1.68 17.06 -2.90
C GLY A 208 1.55 15.54 -2.77
N TRP A 209 0.77 15.03 -1.81
CA TRP A 209 0.54 13.60 -1.62
C TRP A 209 -0.21 12.98 -2.79
N TYR A 210 0.09 11.71 -3.06
CA TYR A 210 -0.70 10.87 -3.96
C TYR A 210 -1.84 10.22 -3.19
N ILE A 211 -2.94 9.97 -3.88
CA ILE A 211 -4.12 9.29 -3.33
C ILE A 211 -4.35 8.00 -4.10
N ALA A 212 -4.35 6.87 -3.40
CA ALA A 212 -4.59 5.57 -3.98
C ALA A 212 -5.98 5.05 -3.62
N PHE A 213 -6.64 4.45 -4.61
CA PHE A 213 -7.97 3.90 -4.50
C PHE A 213 -7.97 2.40 -4.72
N GLY A 214 -8.53 1.67 -3.75
CA GLY A 214 -8.69 0.22 -3.78
C GLY A 214 -10.12 -0.25 -4.06
N GLY A 215 -10.37 -1.56 -3.91
CA GLY A 215 -11.63 -2.20 -4.22
C GLY A 215 -12.86 -1.63 -3.50
N ALA A 216 -12.67 -0.99 -2.35
CA ALA A 216 -13.73 -0.38 -1.55
C ALA A 216 -14.56 0.68 -2.30
N ILE A 217 -13.98 1.38 -3.29
CA ILE A 217 -14.71 2.37 -4.11
C ILE A 217 -15.90 1.75 -4.86
N THR A 218 -15.85 0.45 -5.11
CA THR A 218 -16.90 -0.28 -5.84
C THR A 218 -18.09 -0.70 -4.96
N TYR A 219 -18.02 -0.56 -3.62
CA TYR A 219 -19.02 -1.12 -2.68
C TYR A 219 -20.28 -0.28 -2.50
N ASN A 220 -20.33 0.90 -3.06
CA ASN A 220 -21.26 1.90 -2.64
C ASN A 220 -22.71 1.63 -3.07
N LYS A 221 -23.63 1.76 -2.11
CA LYS A 221 -25.08 1.89 -2.41
C LYS A 221 -25.31 3.18 -3.20
N LYS A 222 -26.38 3.18 -4.02
CA LYS A 222 -26.73 4.27 -4.94
C LYS A 222 -26.58 5.69 -4.35
N ALA A 223 -26.93 5.87 -3.07
CA ALA A 223 -26.85 7.17 -2.39
C ALA A 223 -25.43 7.69 -2.12
N LYS A 224 -24.43 6.79 -1.99
CA LYS A 224 -23.03 7.17 -1.78
C LYS A 224 -22.19 7.09 -3.06
N LEU A 225 -22.73 6.50 -4.12
CA LEU A 225 -22.03 6.24 -5.36
C LEU A 225 -21.56 7.54 -6.06
N GLU A 226 -22.43 8.55 -6.09
CA GLU A 226 -22.08 9.83 -6.71
C GLU A 226 -21.01 10.56 -5.93
N ALA A 227 -21.03 10.54 -4.60
CA ALA A 227 -19.97 11.14 -3.79
C ALA A 227 -18.60 10.49 -4.04
N VAL A 228 -18.56 9.16 -4.23
CA VAL A 228 -17.32 8.45 -4.61
C VAL A 228 -16.88 8.84 -6.02
N LYS A 229 -17.79 8.90 -6.99
CA LYS A 229 -17.48 9.34 -8.35
C LYS A 229 -16.98 10.79 -8.36
N ASP A 230 -17.57 11.68 -7.55
CA ASP A 230 -17.13 13.07 -7.43
C ASP A 230 -15.71 13.14 -6.82
N LEU A 231 -15.41 12.35 -5.80
CA LEU A 231 -14.07 12.22 -5.23
C LEU A 231 -13.06 11.73 -6.28
N LEU A 232 -13.40 10.68 -7.04
CA LEU A 232 -12.54 10.16 -8.11
C LEU A 232 -12.27 11.21 -9.20
N ARG A 233 -13.24 12.07 -9.54
CA ARG A 233 -13.07 13.19 -10.49
C ARG A 233 -12.26 14.34 -9.89
N PHE A 234 -12.38 14.56 -8.59
CA PHE A 234 -11.72 15.65 -7.87
C PHE A 234 -10.20 15.49 -7.81
N VAL A 235 -9.71 14.25 -7.59
CA VAL A 235 -8.26 13.99 -7.50
C VAL A 235 -7.59 14.25 -8.84
N PRO A 236 -6.57 15.12 -8.91
CA PRO A 236 -5.84 15.41 -10.14
C PRO A 236 -5.22 14.16 -10.77
N GLU A 237 -5.09 14.13 -12.09
CA GLU A 237 -4.53 13.00 -12.82
C GLU A 237 -3.11 12.67 -12.35
N ASP A 238 -2.29 13.69 -12.08
CA ASP A 238 -0.90 13.56 -11.65
C ASP A 238 -0.72 13.21 -10.15
N ARG A 239 -1.81 12.89 -9.45
CA ARG A 239 -1.83 12.47 -8.03
C ARG A 239 -2.69 11.24 -7.79
N PHE A 240 -3.16 10.59 -8.86
CA PHE A 240 -4.08 9.47 -8.79
C PHE A 240 -3.36 8.13 -8.90
N LEU A 241 -3.65 7.19 -7.99
CA LEU A 241 -3.13 5.82 -8.01
C LEU A 241 -4.25 4.80 -7.82
N CYS A 242 -3.98 3.55 -8.23
CA CYS A 242 -4.86 2.41 -8.05
C CYS A 242 -4.13 1.27 -7.36
N GLU A 243 -4.86 0.55 -6.53
CA GLU A 243 -4.35 -0.57 -5.74
C GLU A 243 -5.43 -1.62 -5.47
N THR A 244 -5.06 -2.75 -4.86
CA THR A 244 -6.02 -3.75 -4.42
C THR A 244 -6.18 -3.83 -2.91
N ASP A 245 -5.12 -3.61 -2.15
CA ASP A 245 -5.00 -3.96 -0.74
C ASP A 245 -5.26 -5.46 -0.49
N ALA A 246 -4.84 -6.31 -1.47
CA ALA A 246 -5.02 -7.75 -1.37
C ALA A 246 -4.19 -8.34 -0.20
N PRO A 247 -4.77 -9.28 0.58
CA PRO A 247 -5.94 -10.11 0.36
C PRO A 247 -7.30 -9.48 0.74
N TYR A 248 -7.32 -8.23 1.15
CA TYR A 248 -8.50 -7.53 1.62
C TYR A 248 -9.28 -6.86 0.49
N LEU A 249 -10.46 -6.36 0.81
CA LEU A 249 -11.24 -5.41 0.00
C LEU A 249 -11.48 -5.81 -1.46
N ALA A 250 -11.74 -7.11 -1.73
CA ALA A 250 -12.05 -7.58 -3.09
C ALA A 250 -13.15 -6.73 -3.74
N PRO A 251 -12.91 -6.15 -4.95
CA PRO A 251 -13.89 -5.27 -5.61
C PRO A 251 -15.15 -6.01 -6.04
N VAL A 252 -16.23 -5.30 -6.30
CA VAL A 252 -17.41 -5.86 -6.97
C VAL A 252 -17.02 -6.26 -8.40
N PRO A 253 -17.42 -7.45 -8.91
CA PRO A 253 -18.40 -8.39 -8.31
C PRO A 253 -17.83 -9.42 -7.32
N LEU A 254 -16.54 -9.35 -6.99
CA LEU A 254 -15.82 -10.35 -6.21
C LEU A 254 -15.88 -10.12 -4.68
N ARG A 255 -16.67 -9.14 -4.24
CA ARG A 255 -16.80 -8.80 -2.82
C ARG A 255 -17.12 -10.03 -1.96
N GLY A 256 -16.38 -10.21 -0.87
CA GLY A 256 -16.54 -11.35 0.06
C GLY A 256 -15.66 -12.57 -0.28
N THR A 257 -14.87 -12.50 -1.35
CA THR A 257 -13.79 -13.48 -1.64
C THR A 257 -12.43 -12.94 -1.20
N VAL A 258 -11.42 -13.80 -1.17
CA VAL A 258 -10.03 -13.35 -0.99
C VAL A 258 -9.62 -12.54 -2.22
N ASN A 259 -9.11 -11.33 -1.98
CA ASN A 259 -8.64 -10.46 -3.05
C ASN A 259 -7.25 -10.88 -3.56
N THR A 260 -6.95 -10.49 -4.80
CA THR A 260 -5.62 -10.68 -5.40
C THR A 260 -5.25 -9.45 -6.25
N PRO A 261 -3.96 -9.16 -6.49
CA PRO A 261 -3.52 -8.05 -7.35
C PRO A 261 -4.09 -8.10 -8.78
N VAL A 262 -4.47 -9.29 -9.25
CA VAL A 262 -5.12 -9.45 -10.57
C VAL A 262 -6.44 -8.68 -10.66
N ASN A 263 -7.12 -8.50 -9.52
CA ASN A 263 -8.42 -7.84 -9.44
C ASN A 263 -8.33 -6.30 -9.50
N VAL A 264 -7.13 -5.72 -9.53
CA VAL A 264 -6.95 -4.28 -9.68
C VAL A 264 -7.63 -3.74 -10.94
N GLU A 265 -7.81 -4.58 -11.97
CA GLU A 265 -8.52 -4.20 -13.19
C GLU A 265 -9.96 -3.71 -12.95
N HIS A 266 -10.64 -4.24 -11.92
CA HIS A 266 -11.98 -3.76 -11.55
C HIS A 266 -11.94 -2.36 -10.95
N VAL A 267 -10.87 -2.03 -10.24
CA VAL A 267 -10.65 -0.68 -9.70
C VAL A 267 -10.42 0.31 -10.84
N TYR A 268 -9.54 -0.04 -11.80
CA TYR A 268 -9.30 0.79 -12.99
C TYR A 268 -10.56 0.98 -13.83
N ASN A 269 -11.33 -0.08 -14.07
CA ASN A 269 -12.58 0.02 -14.84
C ASN A 269 -13.57 0.96 -14.17
N PHE A 270 -13.77 0.83 -12.86
CA PHE A 270 -14.69 1.68 -12.11
C PHE A 270 -14.21 3.15 -12.07
N ALA A 271 -12.93 3.36 -11.79
CA ALA A 271 -12.36 4.70 -11.68
C ALA A 271 -12.33 5.42 -13.04
N SER A 272 -11.94 4.73 -14.12
CA SER A 272 -11.93 5.31 -15.47
C SER A 272 -13.33 5.67 -15.95
N GLU A 273 -14.35 4.81 -15.71
CA GLU A 273 -15.74 5.14 -15.99
C GLU A 273 -16.18 6.41 -15.27
N ALA A 274 -15.88 6.51 -13.96
CA ALA A 274 -16.22 7.68 -13.15
C ALA A 274 -15.56 8.96 -13.67
N ARG A 275 -14.33 8.87 -14.16
CA ARG A 275 -13.51 9.98 -14.68
C ARG A 275 -13.79 10.31 -16.16
N GLY A 276 -14.54 9.47 -16.88
CA GLY A 276 -14.83 9.65 -18.30
C GLY A 276 -13.62 9.36 -19.21
N SER A 277 -12.71 8.48 -18.79
CA SER A 277 -11.55 8.00 -19.55
C SER A 277 -11.66 6.49 -19.81
N SER A 278 -10.74 5.94 -20.60
CA SER A 278 -10.57 4.50 -20.72
C SER A 278 -9.68 3.93 -19.61
N PRO A 279 -9.80 2.64 -19.26
CA PRO A 279 -8.89 1.99 -18.31
C PRO A 279 -7.42 2.04 -18.77
N GLU A 280 -7.17 1.99 -20.05
CA GLU A 280 -5.83 2.07 -20.65
C GLU A 280 -5.22 3.45 -20.49
N GLU A 281 -5.98 4.53 -20.71
CA GLU A 281 -5.54 5.91 -20.47
C GLU A 281 -5.24 6.14 -18.98
N LEU A 282 -6.13 5.70 -18.10
CA LEU A 282 -5.91 5.79 -16.66
C LEU A 282 -4.67 4.98 -16.23
N SER A 283 -4.44 3.79 -16.81
CA SER A 283 -3.24 3.00 -16.54
C SER A 283 -1.97 3.73 -16.95
N GLY A 284 -1.96 4.40 -18.10
CA GLY A 284 -0.83 5.22 -18.53
C GLY A 284 -0.53 6.35 -17.53
N THR A 285 -1.56 7.03 -17.06
CA THR A 285 -1.44 8.08 -16.03
C THR A 285 -0.87 7.54 -14.72
N VAL A 286 -1.41 6.42 -14.24
CA VAL A 286 -0.93 5.78 -12.99
C VAL A 286 0.53 5.34 -13.13
N ASP A 287 0.92 4.72 -14.24
CA ASP A 287 2.30 4.30 -14.49
C ASP A 287 3.27 5.50 -14.46
N GLU A 288 2.90 6.65 -15.04
CA GLU A 288 3.73 7.87 -14.98
C GLU A 288 3.80 8.45 -13.56
N ASN A 289 2.73 8.38 -12.79
CA ASN A 289 2.71 8.79 -11.39
C ASN A 289 3.63 7.91 -10.53
N ILE A 290 3.59 6.59 -10.74
CA ILE A 290 4.48 5.62 -10.09
C ILE A 290 5.94 5.97 -10.39
N LYS A 291 6.30 6.16 -11.65
CA LYS A 291 7.68 6.52 -12.04
C LYS A 291 8.15 7.80 -11.35
N LYS A 292 7.31 8.84 -11.31
CA LYS A 292 7.65 10.11 -10.66
C LYS A 292 7.84 9.96 -9.15
N LEU A 293 6.92 9.24 -8.49
CA LEU A 293 6.95 9.09 -7.03
C LEU A 293 8.15 8.27 -6.56
N PHE A 294 8.39 7.11 -7.22
CA PHE A 294 9.42 6.15 -6.83
C PHE A 294 10.76 6.36 -7.54
N ALA A 295 10.85 7.30 -8.49
CA ALA A 295 12.06 7.59 -9.28
C ALA A 295 12.56 6.37 -10.09
N LEU A 296 11.63 5.67 -10.78
CA LEU A 296 11.87 4.47 -11.58
C LEU A 296 12.04 4.77 -13.08
#